data_089a094e4c0b632e6ba82fe7065cef9a
#
_entry.id   089a094e4c0b632e6ba82fe7065cef9a
#
_cell.length_a   1.000
_cell.length_b   1.000
_cell.length_c   1.000
_cell.angle_alpha   90.00
_cell.angle_beta   90.00
_cell.angle_gamma   90.00
#
_symmetry.space_group_name_H-M   'P 1'
#
loop_
_entity.id
_entity.type
_entity.pdbx_description
1 polymer ?
#
loop_
_entity_poly.entity_id
_entity_poly.type
_entity_poly.pdbx_seq_one_letter_code
_entity_poly.pdbx_strand_id
1 'polypeptide(L)'
;MVEAEAHAIWKSPDGQLVDITPHNNNENQILFLPDDTVTYKGTPIPSHRLALTDSPLVAELIALSNQKDQIAATSDGMTFALPVTVYNRMQELQALLHRSAGRNEPCPCGSGIKYKKCCGRYE
;
A
#
# COMPACT_ATOMS: atom_id res chain seq x y z
N MET A 1 4.80 -3.86 -5.70
CA MET A 1 4.96 -2.75 -4.74
C MET A 1 4.88 -3.33 -3.35
N VAL A 2 5.72 -2.88 -2.44
CA VAL A 2 5.58 -3.09 -1.00
C VAL A 2 5.18 -1.77 -0.35
N GLU A 3 4.35 -1.82 0.67
CA GLU A 3 3.87 -0.66 1.42
C GLU A 3 4.09 -0.92 2.91
N ALA A 4 4.63 0.07 3.61
CA ALA A 4 4.73 0.10 5.05
C ALA A 4 3.83 1.21 5.59
N GLU A 5 2.85 0.84 6.39
CA GLU A 5 1.91 1.76 7.04
C GLU A 5 2.25 1.93 8.52
N ALA A 6 2.09 3.16 9.02
CA ALA A 6 2.18 3.39 10.45
C ALA A 6 1.00 2.70 11.15
N HIS A 7 1.32 1.80 12.08
CA HIS A 7 0.33 1.00 12.79
C HIS A 7 0.61 1.02 14.29
N ALA A 8 -0.43 1.26 15.07
CA ALA A 8 -0.34 1.25 16.52
C ALA A 8 -0.71 -0.13 17.07
N ILE A 9 0.14 -0.69 17.89
CA ILE A 9 -0.12 -1.95 18.60
C ILE A 9 -0.09 -1.73 20.11
N TRP A 10 -0.81 -2.55 20.82
CA TRP A 10 -0.79 -2.55 22.27
C TRP A 10 0.40 -3.37 22.78
N LYS A 11 1.14 -2.81 23.74
CA LYS A 11 2.18 -3.53 24.48
C LYS A 11 1.64 -3.89 25.85
N SER A 12 1.54 -5.18 26.12
CA SER A 12 1.07 -5.68 27.42
C SER A 12 2.08 -5.39 28.55
N PRO A 13 1.66 -5.46 29.82
CA PRO A 13 2.58 -5.24 30.96
C PRO A 13 3.75 -6.20 31.01
N ASP A 14 3.61 -7.41 30.49
CA ASP A 14 4.67 -8.43 30.35
C ASP A 14 5.49 -8.29 29.06
N GLY A 15 5.24 -7.24 28.26
CA GLY A 15 6.02 -6.86 27.08
C GLY A 15 5.61 -7.52 25.79
N GLN A 16 4.50 -8.26 25.76
CA GLN A 16 3.97 -8.84 24.50
C GLN A 16 3.37 -7.76 23.63
N LEU A 17 3.60 -7.87 22.32
CA LEU A 17 3.03 -6.98 21.31
C LEU A 17 1.76 -7.62 20.76
N VAL A 18 0.63 -6.92 20.88
CA VAL A 18 -0.68 -7.40 20.48
C VAL A 18 -1.35 -6.39 19.55
N ASP A 19 -1.69 -6.82 18.35
CA ASP A 19 -2.54 -6.05 17.46
C ASP A 19 -4.01 -6.28 17.84
N ILE A 20 -4.65 -5.21 18.26
CA ILE A 20 -6.06 -5.20 18.65
C ILE A 20 -6.98 -4.68 17.54
N THR A 21 -6.40 -4.38 16.35
CA THR A 21 -7.17 -3.89 15.21
C THR A 21 -7.94 -5.04 14.56
N PRO A 22 -9.26 -4.90 14.34
CA PRO A 22 -10.02 -5.94 13.65
C PRO A 22 -9.52 -6.12 12.20
N HIS A 23 -9.17 -7.33 11.81
CA HIS A 23 -8.80 -7.68 10.44
C HIS A 23 -9.97 -8.33 9.71
N ASN A 24 -10.23 -7.89 8.48
CA ASN A 24 -11.35 -8.39 7.67
C ASN A 24 -11.01 -9.67 6.88
N ASN A 25 -9.77 -10.15 6.92
CA ASN A 25 -9.24 -11.16 6.00
C ASN A 25 -8.72 -12.44 6.69
N ASN A 26 -9.16 -12.75 7.90
CA ASN A 26 -8.73 -13.92 8.69
C ASN A 26 -7.20 -14.01 8.91
N GLU A 27 -6.48 -12.93 8.74
CA GLU A 27 -5.06 -12.89 9.10
C GLU A 27 -4.91 -12.85 10.61
N ASN A 28 -4.20 -13.86 11.15
CA ASN A 28 -3.94 -13.95 12.59
C ASN A 28 -2.60 -13.30 12.98
N GLN A 29 -1.81 -12.88 12.00
CA GLN A 29 -0.49 -12.29 12.20
C GLN A 29 -0.23 -11.22 11.16
N ILE A 30 0.42 -10.14 11.58
CA ILE A 30 0.94 -9.09 10.71
C ILE A 30 2.47 -9.05 10.80
N LEU A 31 3.11 -8.66 9.70
CA LEU A 31 4.52 -8.31 9.74
C LEU A 31 4.65 -6.92 10.37
N PHE A 32 5.25 -6.85 11.55
CA PHE A 32 5.42 -5.61 12.29
C PHE A 32 6.90 -5.32 12.55
N LEU A 33 7.32 -4.10 12.19
CA LEU A 33 8.65 -3.58 12.50
C LEU A 33 8.51 -2.47 13.55
N PRO A 34 8.98 -2.67 14.79
CA PRO A 34 8.97 -1.61 15.79
C PRO A 34 9.84 -0.43 15.35
N ASP A 35 9.31 0.78 15.47
CA ASP A 35 10.02 2.01 15.18
C ASP A 35 9.64 3.09 16.21
N ASP A 36 10.55 3.35 17.15
CA ASP A 36 10.35 4.34 18.22
C ASP A 36 10.47 5.78 17.72
N THR A 37 10.89 6.00 16.47
CA THR A 37 10.98 7.34 15.87
C THR A 37 9.67 7.82 15.30
N VAL A 38 8.74 6.89 15.01
CA VAL A 38 7.42 7.21 14.49
C VAL A 38 6.49 7.60 15.63
N THR A 39 6.05 8.84 15.62
CA THR A 39 5.15 9.39 16.65
C THR A 39 3.89 9.98 16.00
N TYR A 40 2.72 9.53 16.43
CA TYR A 40 1.45 10.12 16.01
C TYR A 40 1.26 11.50 16.66
N LYS A 41 1.03 12.52 15.83
CA LYS A 41 0.85 13.93 16.26
C LYS A 41 -0.55 14.48 15.94
N GLY A 42 -1.55 13.61 15.81
CA GLY A 42 -2.92 14.01 15.50
C GLY A 42 -3.22 14.11 14.00
N THR A 43 -2.24 13.88 13.13
CA THR A 43 -2.44 13.83 11.68
C THR A 43 -2.05 12.48 11.12
N PRO A 44 -2.68 12.01 10.02
CA PRO A 44 -2.29 10.77 9.38
C PRO A 44 -0.79 10.75 9.03
N ILE A 45 -0.15 9.63 9.32
CA ILE A 45 1.25 9.40 8.95
C ILE A 45 1.28 8.79 7.55
N PRO A 46 1.95 9.41 6.56
CA PRO A 46 2.01 8.88 5.21
C PRO A 46 2.67 7.50 5.16
N SER A 47 2.14 6.61 4.33
CA SER A 47 2.74 5.30 4.09
C SER A 47 4.03 5.41 3.28
N HIS A 48 4.98 4.52 3.55
CA HIS A 48 6.18 4.35 2.74
C HIS A 48 5.94 3.28 1.68
N ARG A 49 6.19 3.62 0.40
CA ARG A 49 5.97 2.71 -0.73
C ARG A 49 7.22 2.53 -1.54
N LEU A 50 7.53 1.27 -1.86
CA LEU A 50 8.67 0.89 -2.68
C LEU A 50 8.20 0.07 -3.89
N ALA A 51 8.59 0.48 -5.08
CA ALA A 51 8.39 -0.30 -6.29
C ALA A 51 9.33 -1.51 -6.29
N LEU A 52 8.80 -2.71 -6.52
CA LEU A 52 9.58 -3.94 -6.68
C LEU A 52 9.86 -4.27 -8.15
N THR A 53 9.37 -3.45 -9.08
CA THR A 53 9.51 -3.61 -10.53
C THR A 53 9.67 -2.25 -11.18
N ASP A 54 10.29 -2.21 -12.36
CA ASP A 54 10.43 -1.00 -13.20
C ASP A 54 9.15 -0.69 -14.02
N SER A 55 7.99 -1.05 -13.46
CA SER A 55 6.70 -0.84 -14.11
C SER A 55 6.26 0.62 -14.02
N PRO A 56 5.95 1.28 -15.15
CA PRO A 56 5.43 2.63 -15.15
C PRO A 56 4.06 2.73 -14.46
N LEU A 57 3.23 1.69 -14.53
CA LEU A 57 1.93 1.67 -13.85
C LEU A 57 2.08 1.58 -12.33
N VAL A 58 3.08 0.84 -11.84
CA VAL A 58 3.38 0.78 -10.39
C VAL A 58 3.93 2.13 -9.92
N ALA A 59 4.81 2.76 -10.68
CA ALA A 59 5.34 4.08 -10.35
C ALA A 59 4.22 5.14 -10.30
N GLU A 60 3.30 5.12 -11.27
CA GLU A 60 2.14 6.01 -11.31
C GLU A 60 1.21 5.77 -10.10
N LEU A 61 0.91 4.51 -9.76
CA LEU A 61 0.09 4.18 -8.61
C LEU A 61 0.72 4.68 -7.30
N ILE A 62 2.03 4.53 -7.13
CA ILE A 62 2.77 5.07 -5.97
C ILE A 62 2.64 6.60 -5.91
N ALA A 63 2.83 7.29 -7.03
CA ALA A 63 2.74 8.75 -7.08
C ALA A 63 1.34 9.25 -6.67
N LEU A 64 0.28 8.64 -7.19
CA LEU A 64 -1.11 8.97 -6.83
C LEU A 64 -1.43 8.62 -5.37
N SER A 65 -0.91 7.52 -4.85
CA SER A 65 -1.08 7.14 -3.45
C SER A 65 -0.39 8.13 -2.51
N ASN A 66 0.83 8.56 -2.85
CA ASN A 66 1.53 9.60 -2.08
C ASN A 66 0.79 10.94 -2.12
N GLN A 67 0.22 11.31 -3.29
CA GLN A 67 -0.63 12.50 -3.40
C GLN A 67 -1.86 12.40 -2.50
N LYS A 68 -2.53 11.24 -2.47
CA LYS A 68 -3.65 10.99 -1.56
C LYS A 68 -3.25 11.21 -0.10
N ASP A 69 -2.10 10.66 0.33
CA ASP A 69 -1.62 10.79 1.70
C ASP A 69 -1.28 12.24 2.07
N GLN A 70 -0.71 13.01 1.13
CA GLN A 70 -0.47 14.44 1.33
C GLN A 70 -1.77 15.23 1.53
N ILE A 71 -2.80 14.94 0.73
CA ILE A 71 -4.13 15.55 0.88
C ILE A 71 -4.72 15.18 2.25
N ALA A 72 -4.65 13.92 2.65
CA ALA A 72 -5.12 13.46 3.94
C ALA A 72 -4.38 14.14 5.11
N ALA A 73 -3.06 14.27 5.02
CA ALA A 73 -2.24 14.90 6.06
C ALA A 73 -2.49 16.40 6.23
N THR A 74 -3.01 17.08 5.19
CA THR A 74 -3.37 18.52 5.24
C THR A 74 -4.82 18.76 5.62
N SER A 75 -5.63 17.70 5.76
CA SER A 75 -7.02 17.83 6.22
C SER A 75 -7.08 17.99 7.73
N ASP A 76 -8.08 18.73 8.21
CA ASP A 76 -8.30 19.03 9.63
C ASP A 76 -9.19 18.00 10.34
N GLY A 77 -9.53 16.90 9.67
CA GLY A 77 -10.48 15.96 10.19
C GLY A 77 -10.34 14.53 9.73
N MET A 78 -11.29 13.70 10.12
CA MET A 78 -11.36 12.27 9.76
C MET A 78 -11.73 12.03 8.29
N THR A 79 -12.12 13.07 7.56
CA THR A 79 -12.53 12.95 6.16
C THR A 79 -11.79 13.95 5.28
N PHE A 80 -11.39 13.52 4.09
CA PHE A 80 -10.79 14.37 3.07
C PHE A 80 -11.41 14.05 1.70
N ALA A 81 -11.50 15.06 0.85
CA ALA A 81 -12.00 14.91 -0.51
C ALA A 81 -10.83 14.66 -1.47
N LEU A 82 -10.82 13.49 -2.09
CA LEU A 82 -9.89 13.19 -3.16
C LEU A 82 -10.49 13.65 -4.50
N PRO A 83 -9.73 14.35 -5.39
CA PRO A 83 -10.22 14.65 -6.73
C PRO A 83 -10.69 13.39 -7.45
N VAL A 84 -11.86 13.43 -8.05
CA VAL A 84 -12.47 12.26 -8.69
C VAL A 84 -11.59 11.66 -9.78
N THR A 85 -10.81 12.50 -10.48
CA THR A 85 -9.85 12.05 -11.49
C THR A 85 -8.73 11.20 -10.90
N VAL A 86 -8.20 11.58 -9.72
CA VAL A 86 -7.18 10.84 -8.99
C VAL A 86 -7.76 9.52 -8.51
N TYR A 87 -8.94 9.55 -7.89
CA TYR A 87 -9.62 8.35 -7.42
C TYR A 87 -9.87 7.34 -8.54
N ASN A 88 -10.48 7.79 -9.65
CA ASN A 88 -10.78 6.91 -10.79
C ASN A 88 -9.50 6.31 -11.38
N ARG A 89 -8.44 7.12 -11.53
CA ARG A 89 -7.18 6.63 -12.07
C ARG A 89 -6.52 5.58 -11.16
N MET A 90 -6.58 5.76 -9.85
CA MET A 90 -6.09 4.75 -8.90
C MET A 90 -6.87 3.44 -9.04
N GLN A 91 -8.20 3.49 -9.17
CA GLN A 91 -9.02 2.29 -9.38
C GLN A 91 -8.67 1.56 -10.69
N GLU A 92 -8.48 2.31 -11.78
CA GLU A 92 -8.04 1.74 -13.06
C GLU A 92 -6.68 1.03 -12.94
N LEU A 93 -5.71 1.67 -12.31
CA LEU A 93 -4.37 1.11 -12.12
C LEU A 93 -4.41 -0.15 -11.25
N GLN A 94 -5.19 -0.14 -10.18
CA GLN A 94 -5.37 -1.32 -9.34
C GLN A 94 -6.01 -2.47 -10.13
N ALA A 95 -7.07 -2.20 -10.90
CA ALA A 95 -7.72 -3.21 -11.73
C ALA A 95 -6.76 -3.80 -12.79
N LEU A 96 -5.90 -2.96 -13.39
CA LEU A 96 -4.89 -3.42 -14.35
C LEU A 96 -3.82 -4.29 -13.69
N LEU A 97 -3.35 -3.89 -12.51
CA LEU A 97 -2.29 -4.60 -11.78
C LEU A 97 -2.78 -5.91 -11.16
N HIS A 98 -4.06 -6.01 -10.79
CA HIS A 98 -4.68 -7.24 -10.29
C HIS A 98 -5.18 -8.17 -11.40
N ARG A 99 -5.06 -7.76 -12.66
CA ARG A 99 -5.48 -8.61 -13.79
C ARG A 99 -4.58 -9.85 -13.86
N SER A 100 -5.20 -11.01 -13.76
CA SER A 100 -4.49 -12.29 -13.99
C SER A 100 -3.97 -12.36 -15.43
N ALA A 101 -2.75 -12.80 -15.61
CA ALA A 101 -2.14 -13.07 -16.90
C ALA A 101 -1.59 -14.50 -16.93
N GLY A 102 -1.60 -15.10 -18.11
CA GLY A 102 -0.92 -16.38 -18.30
C GLY A 102 0.59 -16.26 -18.12
N ARG A 103 1.24 -17.30 -17.59
CA ARG A 103 2.69 -17.29 -17.25
C ARG A 103 3.59 -16.74 -18.37
N ASN A 104 3.21 -16.98 -19.62
CA ASN A 104 3.99 -16.57 -20.80
C ASN A 104 3.49 -15.28 -21.47
N GLU A 105 2.36 -14.73 -21.03
CA GLU A 105 1.81 -13.48 -21.54
C GLU A 105 2.60 -12.25 -21.07
N PRO A 106 2.49 -11.11 -21.79
CA PRO A 106 3.03 -9.86 -21.29
C PRO A 106 2.45 -9.52 -19.93
N CYS A 107 3.31 -9.05 -19.02
CA CYS A 107 2.86 -8.70 -17.68
C CYS A 107 1.87 -7.52 -17.73
N PRO A 108 0.70 -7.61 -17.08
CA PRO A 108 -0.29 -6.52 -17.08
C PRO A 108 0.22 -5.24 -16.40
N CYS A 109 1.32 -5.31 -15.65
CA CYS A 109 1.95 -4.13 -15.06
C CYS A 109 2.58 -3.17 -16.10
N GLY A 110 2.59 -3.50 -17.38
CA GLY A 110 3.14 -2.66 -18.44
C GLY A 110 4.67 -2.69 -18.58
N SER A 111 5.37 -3.58 -17.87
CA SER A 111 6.83 -3.71 -17.94
C SER A 111 7.36 -4.29 -19.27
N GLY A 112 6.48 -4.81 -20.14
CA GLY A 112 6.87 -5.52 -21.36
C GLY A 112 7.48 -6.90 -21.15
N ILE A 113 7.70 -7.32 -19.90
CA ILE A 113 8.30 -8.61 -19.53
C ILE A 113 7.19 -9.66 -19.39
N LYS A 114 7.48 -10.95 -19.66
CA LYS A 114 6.52 -12.03 -19.43
C LYS A 114 6.13 -12.11 -17.95
N TYR A 115 4.83 -12.38 -17.66
CA TYR A 115 4.28 -12.44 -16.31
C TYR A 115 5.13 -13.26 -15.34
N LYS A 116 5.54 -14.49 -15.70
CA LYS A 116 6.39 -15.38 -14.89
C LYS A 116 7.79 -14.81 -14.54
N LYS A 117 8.25 -13.79 -15.25
CA LYS A 117 9.55 -13.13 -15.01
C LYS A 117 9.39 -11.74 -14.39
N CYS A 118 8.15 -11.32 -14.13
CA CYS A 118 7.79 -10.03 -13.57
C CYS A 118 6.93 -10.21 -12.31
N CYS A 119 5.66 -9.83 -12.32
CA CYS A 119 4.79 -9.89 -11.15
C CYS A 119 4.47 -11.32 -10.70
N GLY A 120 4.39 -12.29 -11.63
CA GLY A 120 4.20 -13.72 -11.34
C GLY A 120 5.48 -14.48 -10.99
N ARG A 121 6.56 -13.78 -10.62
CA ARG A 121 7.84 -14.43 -10.28
C ARG A 121 7.81 -15.18 -8.95
N TYR A 122 6.92 -14.78 -8.06
CA TYR A 122 6.84 -15.28 -6.69
C TYR A 122 5.57 -16.10 -6.40
N GLU A 123 4.80 -16.47 -7.47
CA GLU A 123 3.65 -17.36 -7.40
C GLU A 123 4.03 -18.84 -7.58
#